data_bd5955ed562c5652e760e3e13a0dbd0c
#
_entry.id   bd5955ed562c5652e760e3e13a0dbd0c
#
_cell.length_a   1.000
_cell.length_b   1.000
_cell.length_c   1.000
_cell.angle_alpha   90.00
_cell.angle_beta   90.00
_cell.angle_gamma   90.00
#
_symmetry.space_group_name_H-M   'P 1'
#
loop_
_entity.id
_entity.type
_entity.pdbx_description
1 polymer ?
#
loop_
_entity_poly.entity_id
_entity_poly.type
_entity_poly.pdbx_seq_one_letter_code
_entity_poly.pdbx_strand_id
1 'polypeptide(L)'
;RSVSFISRRQEIRQLERAFETANYGFSRFIHFQGDPGIGKTRLVRNFEKSNLDQEIHRIRINCSPYYQTSVLKPVQDECLRWLRLSEHDDLQTRQASVDWALGVVSLDAVERQLLFTEFLDIAPTAALQELDMSAEEKRSKTIGVLVKVIIAVSQNQPLLLVAEDLHWADPSTLELLERLMDQAKQDRMLGLFTSRPHFRPHWRKYQSLSEMTLGGLTPAESRRLVESLCADAHLPESLKQSLVRKSDGVPLYLEECCFNALSRLQQPDSKDEFLLDYNVPETLQDSLNARLDQLGSARALAQLAASFGESFSWSHIDSIARQNNIDADNEMDTLVAEN
;
A
#
# COMPACT_ATOMS: atom_id res chain seq x y z
N ARG A 1 0.75 7.94 16.83
CA ARG A 1 1.80 7.32 17.65
C ARG A 1 2.41 6.15 16.90
N SER A 2 3.75 6.13 16.72
CA SER A 2 4.47 5.03 16.07
C SER A 2 4.48 3.83 17.01
N VAL A 3 3.57 2.88 16.80
CA VAL A 3 3.58 1.61 17.54
C VAL A 3 4.76 0.78 17.05
N SER A 4 5.62 0.32 17.97
CA SER A 4 6.74 -0.55 17.63
C SER A 4 6.23 -1.82 16.95
N PHE A 5 6.95 -2.27 15.90
CA PHE A 5 6.59 -3.49 15.19
C PHE A 5 6.85 -4.70 16.10
N ILE A 6 5.78 -5.38 16.49
CA ILE A 6 5.84 -6.49 17.44
C ILE A 6 5.66 -7.80 16.66
N SER A 7 6.65 -8.71 16.83
CA SER A 7 6.54 -10.07 16.31
C SER A 7 6.92 -10.26 14.84
N ARG A 8 6.51 -11.35 14.21
CA ARG A 8 6.80 -11.70 12.80
C ARG A 8 8.29 -11.94 12.50
N ARG A 9 9.04 -12.46 13.49
CA ARG A 9 10.50 -12.70 13.34
C ARG A 9 10.86 -13.69 12.23
N GLN A 10 9.98 -14.65 11.94
CA GLN A 10 10.23 -15.63 10.88
C GLN A 10 10.05 -14.97 9.51
N GLU A 11 8.98 -14.24 9.34
CA GLU A 11 8.67 -13.52 8.11
C GLU A 11 9.73 -12.46 7.80
N ILE A 12 10.17 -11.68 8.81
CA ILE A 12 11.26 -10.72 8.65
C ILE A 12 12.54 -11.42 8.21
N ARG A 13 12.95 -12.51 8.84
CA ARG A 13 14.15 -13.27 8.44
C ARG A 13 14.06 -13.81 7.02
N GLN A 14 12.89 -14.21 6.56
CA GLN A 14 12.69 -14.65 5.18
C GLN A 14 12.79 -13.48 4.20
N LEU A 15 12.25 -12.31 4.56
CA LEU A 15 12.42 -11.07 3.80
C LEU A 15 13.89 -10.66 3.67
N GLU A 16 14.63 -10.66 4.79
CA GLU A 16 16.06 -10.34 4.83
C GLU A 16 16.86 -11.27 3.91
N ARG A 17 16.65 -12.59 4.00
CA ARG A 17 17.33 -13.58 3.13
C ARG A 17 16.97 -13.39 1.66
N ALA A 18 15.70 -13.12 1.35
CA ALA A 18 15.28 -12.87 -0.02
C ALA A 18 15.92 -11.59 -0.57
N PHE A 19 16.02 -10.56 0.25
CA PHE A 19 16.65 -9.30 -0.11
C PHE A 19 18.17 -9.46 -0.34
N GLU A 20 18.87 -10.17 0.55
CA GLU A 20 20.28 -10.52 0.36
C GLU A 20 20.49 -11.26 -0.96
N THR A 21 19.63 -12.28 -1.23
CA THR A 21 19.70 -13.04 -2.48
C THR A 21 19.48 -12.16 -3.71
N ALA A 22 18.53 -11.23 -3.65
CA ALA A 22 18.27 -10.27 -4.71
C ALA A 22 19.47 -9.33 -4.92
N ASN A 23 20.11 -8.84 -3.87
CA ASN A 23 21.29 -8.00 -3.94
C ASN A 23 22.47 -8.70 -4.62
N TYR A 24 22.56 -10.04 -4.52
CA TYR A 24 23.57 -10.85 -5.23
C TYR A 24 23.21 -11.09 -6.71
N GLY A 25 22.11 -10.52 -7.23
CA GLY A 25 21.73 -10.64 -8.63
C GLY A 25 20.78 -11.81 -8.93
N PHE A 26 20.08 -12.34 -7.95
CA PHE A 26 19.08 -13.39 -8.12
C PHE A 26 17.73 -12.89 -7.65
N SER A 27 16.89 -12.43 -8.57
CA SER A 27 15.57 -11.89 -8.24
C SER A 27 14.75 -12.84 -7.39
N ARG A 28 14.07 -12.29 -6.39
CA ARG A 28 13.17 -13.02 -5.49
C ARG A 28 11.84 -12.29 -5.38
N PHE A 29 10.79 -13.08 -5.28
CA PHE A 29 9.43 -12.58 -5.11
C PHE A 29 8.78 -13.28 -3.93
N ILE A 30 8.07 -12.53 -3.09
CA ILE A 30 7.33 -13.06 -1.95
C ILE A 30 5.90 -12.57 -2.04
N HIS A 31 4.95 -13.51 -2.03
CA HIS A 31 3.53 -13.22 -2.03
C HIS A 31 2.93 -13.50 -0.64
N PHE A 32 2.60 -12.43 0.07
CA PHE A 32 1.93 -12.48 1.36
C PHE A 32 0.42 -12.58 1.18
N GLN A 33 -0.17 -13.65 1.67
CA GLN A 33 -1.61 -13.85 1.75
C GLN A 33 -2.08 -13.75 3.19
N GLY A 34 -3.24 -13.18 3.43
CA GLY A 34 -3.82 -13.12 4.78
C GLY A 34 -5.08 -12.25 4.82
N ASP A 35 -5.82 -12.39 5.90
CA ASP A 35 -7.07 -11.68 6.12
C ASP A 35 -6.87 -10.16 6.24
N PRO A 36 -7.94 -9.36 6.06
CA PRO A 36 -7.89 -7.93 6.33
C PRO A 36 -7.43 -7.65 7.76
N GLY A 37 -6.62 -6.61 7.94
CA GLY A 37 -6.14 -6.21 9.27
C GLY A 37 -5.07 -7.10 9.91
N ILE A 38 -4.61 -8.18 9.22
CA ILE A 38 -3.60 -9.11 9.74
C ILE A 38 -2.18 -8.55 9.77
N GLY A 39 -1.96 -7.38 9.15
CA GLY A 39 -0.67 -6.68 9.18
C GLY A 39 0.24 -6.92 7.98
N LYS A 40 -0.27 -7.32 6.79
CA LYS A 40 0.51 -7.48 5.55
C LYS A 40 1.26 -6.20 5.17
N THR A 41 0.54 -5.12 4.94
CA THR A 41 1.09 -3.80 4.61
C THR A 41 2.06 -3.30 5.67
N ARG A 42 1.76 -3.53 6.96
CA ARG A 42 2.63 -3.13 8.06
C ARG A 42 3.96 -3.90 8.06
N LEU A 43 3.93 -5.20 7.75
CA LEU A 43 5.14 -6.01 7.59
C LEU A 43 6.03 -5.47 6.47
N VAL A 44 5.44 -5.21 5.29
CA VAL A 44 6.14 -4.62 4.14
C VAL A 44 6.74 -3.26 4.49
N ARG A 45 5.94 -2.35 5.05
CA ARG A 45 6.40 -1.01 5.47
C ARG A 45 7.48 -1.04 6.55
N ASN A 46 7.41 -2.00 7.49
CA ASN A 46 8.45 -2.18 8.50
C ASN A 46 9.76 -2.62 7.86
N PHE A 47 9.71 -3.57 6.92
CA PHE A 47 10.89 -4.00 6.16
C PHE A 47 11.49 -2.85 5.34
N GLU A 48 10.66 -2.04 4.66
CA GLU A 48 11.13 -0.85 3.94
C GLU A 48 11.84 0.16 4.85
N LYS A 49 11.26 0.43 6.04
CA LYS A 49 11.86 1.35 7.02
C LYS A 49 13.20 0.85 7.54
N SER A 50 13.35 -0.45 7.75
CA SER A 50 14.62 -1.04 8.21
C SER A 50 15.73 -0.97 7.15
N ASN A 51 15.38 -0.69 5.89
CA ASN A 51 16.31 -0.62 4.77
C ASN A 51 16.36 0.79 4.13
N LEU A 52 15.94 1.85 4.86
CA LEU A 52 15.92 3.22 4.33
C LEU A 52 17.30 3.76 3.99
N ASP A 53 18.32 3.37 4.75
CA ASP A 53 19.70 3.84 4.58
C ASP A 53 20.41 3.18 3.38
N GLN A 54 19.79 2.22 2.73
CA GLN A 54 20.35 1.56 1.55
C GLN A 54 19.95 2.30 0.27
N GLU A 55 20.91 2.43 -0.64
CA GLU A 55 20.66 2.98 -1.98
C GLU A 55 19.92 1.98 -2.84
N ILE A 56 18.60 1.90 -2.67
CA ILE A 56 17.69 1.02 -3.43
C ILE A 56 16.59 1.83 -4.11
N HIS A 57 16.27 1.47 -5.34
CA HIS A 57 15.06 1.97 -6.00
C HIS A 57 13.82 1.33 -5.39
N ARG A 58 12.76 2.11 -5.25
CA ARG A 58 11.46 1.64 -4.74
C ARG A 58 10.38 1.96 -5.75
N ILE A 59 9.64 0.93 -6.15
CA ILE A 59 8.45 1.02 -7.00
C ILE A 59 7.29 0.45 -6.19
N ARG A 60 6.20 1.22 -6.05
CA ARG A 60 5.03 0.80 -5.28
C ARG A 60 3.76 0.88 -6.12
N ILE A 61 3.16 -0.25 -6.39
CA ILE A 61 1.91 -0.42 -7.13
C ILE A 61 0.80 -0.70 -6.10
N ASN A 62 -0.10 0.26 -5.89
CA ASN A 62 -1.24 0.11 -4.98
C ASN A 62 -2.49 -0.21 -5.79
N CYS A 63 -2.98 -1.44 -5.67
CA CYS A 63 -4.22 -1.85 -6.32
C CYS A 63 -5.43 -1.47 -5.45
N SER A 64 -6.47 -0.96 -6.10
CA SER A 64 -7.66 -0.45 -5.42
C SER A 64 -8.93 -0.93 -6.14
N PRO A 65 -10.05 -1.14 -5.43
CA PRO A 65 -11.34 -1.45 -6.06
C PRO A 65 -11.74 -0.46 -7.16
N TYR A 66 -11.33 0.80 -7.03
CA TYR A 66 -11.63 1.87 -7.99
C TYR A 66 -10.94 1.70 -9.34
N TYR A 67 -9.84 0.94 -9.39
CA TYR A 67 -9.00 0.78 -10.60
C TYR A 67 -9.13 -0.59 -11.27
N GLN A 68 -10.00 -1.47 -10.78
CA GLN A 68 -10.14 -2.83 -11.34
C GLN A 68 -10.48 -2.87 -12.83
N THR A 69 -11.19 -1.86 -13.33
CA THR A 69 -11.58 -1.72 -14.73
C THR A 69 -10.64 -0.80 -15.53
N SER A 70 -9.67 -0.17 -14.89
CA SER A 70 -8.75 0.78 -15.51
C SER A 70 -7.42 0.10 -15.79
N VAL A 71 -7.14 -0.15 -17.06
CA VAL A 71 -5.96 -0.88 -17.53
C VAL A 71 -4.66 -0.21 -17.06
N LEU A 72 -3.86 -0.92 -16.27
CA LEU A 72 -2.55 -0.48 -15.75
C LEU A 72 -2.57 0.86 -14.97
N LYS A 73 -3.73 1.32 -14.48
CA LYS A 73 -3.81 2.62 -13.80
C LYS A 73 -2.89 2.72 -12.58
N PRO A 74 -2.79 1.72 -11.68
CA PRO A 74 -1.85 1.76 -10.56
C PRO A 74 -0.39 1.85 -11.01
N VAL A 75 -0.06 1.26 -12.15
CA VAL A 75 1.29 1.29 -12.74
C VAL A 75 1.56 2.67 -13.34
N GLN A 76 0.59 3.26 -14.05
CA GLN A 76 0.69 4.60 -14.61
C GLN A 76 0.97 5.64 -13.51
N ASP A 77 0.20 5.60 -12.42
CA ASP A 77 0.35 6.52 -11.30
C ASP A 77 1.75 6.39 -10.65
N GLU A 78 2.28 5.18 -10.57
CA GLU A 78 3.64 4.96 -10.06
C GLU A 78 4.72 5.45 -11.02
N CYS A 79 4.54 5.24 -12.33
CA CYS A 79 5.47 5.77 -13.33
C CYS A 79 5.54 7.30 -13.28
N LEU A 80 4.41 8.00 -13.15
CA LEU A 80 4.38 9.46 -13.01
C LEU A 80 5.09 9.92 -11.73
N ARG A 81 4.90 9.22 -10.61
CA ARG A 81 5.63 9.49 -9.36
C ARG A 81 7.13 9.26 -9.49
N TRP A 82 7.54 8.18 -10.14
CA TRP A 82 8.95 7.87 -10.39
C TRP A 82 9.63 8.93 -11.26
N LEU A 83 8.91 9.42 -12.28
CA LEU A 83 9.35 10.53 -13.14
C LEU A 83 9.26 11.90 -12.43
N ARG A 84 8.73 11.96 -11.20
CA ARG A 84 8.48 13.18 -10.42
C ARG A 84 7.60 14.17 -11.17
N LEU A 85 6.63 13.69 -11.92
CA LEU A 85 5.70 14.50 -12.70
C LEU A 85 4.38 14.68 -11.97
N SER A 86 3.82 15.88 -12.10
CA SER A 86 2.48 16.26 -11.68
C SER A 86 1.60 16.65 -12.88
N GLU A 87 0.29 16.70 -12.67
CA GLU A 87 -0.66 17.12 -13.71
C GLU A 87 -0.43 18.57 -14.18
N HIS A 88 0.22 19.40 -13.36
CA HIS A 88 0.43 20.83 -13.60
C HIS A 88 1.81 21.18 -14.18
N ASP A 89 2.67 20.16 -14.45
CA ASP A 89 4.01 20.39 -14.97
C ASP A 89 3.96 20.86 -16.44
N ASP A 90 4.83 21.80 -16.76
CA ASP A 90 4.98 22.32 -18.09
C ASP A 90 5.69 21.31 -19.05
N LEU A 91 5.62 21.59 -20.34
CA LEU A 91 6.20 20.72 -21.35
C LEU A 91 7.72 20.56 -21.21
N GLN A 92 8.43 21.58 -20.72
CA GLN A 92 9.88 21.53 -20.56
C GLN A 92 10.27 20.59 -19.41
N THR A 93 9.57 20.66 -18.29
CA THR A 93 9.75 19.74 -17.14
C THR A 93 9.44 18.29 -17.54
N ARG A 94 8.34 18.08 -18.27
CA ARG A 94 7.97 16.76 -18.78
C ARG A 94 9.02 16.19 -19.72
N GLN A 95 9.55 17.00 -20.65
CA GLN A 95 10.60 16.57 -21.57
C GLN A 95 11.91 16.21 -20.82
N ALA A 96 12.32 17.02 -19.87
CA ALA A 96 13.50 16.73 -19.06
C ALA A 96 13.40 15.40 -18.31
N SER A 97 12.21 15.07 -17.80
CA SER A 97 11.95 13.79 -17.13
C SER A 97 12.00 12.60 -18.09
N VAL A 98 11.50 12.77 -19.34
CA VAL A 98 11.61 11.76 -20.39
C VAL A 98 13.09 11.54 -20.75
N ASP A 99 13.84 12.60 -20.97
CA ASP A 99 15.27 12.52 -21.33
C ASP A 99 16.10 11.85 -20.24
N TRP A 100 15.78 12.14 -18.97
CA TRP A 100 16.40 11.45 -17.84
C TRP A 100 16.07 9.95 -17.83
N ALA A 101 14.80 9.57 -18.03
CA ALA A 101 14.38 8.17 -18.08
C ALA A 101 15.04 7.41 -19.25
N LEU A 102 15.20 8.04 -20.41
CA LEU A 102 15.91 7.49 -21.55
C LEU A 102 17.41 7.30 -21.32
N GLY A 103 17.99 8.04 -20.36
CA GLY A 103 19.36 7.81 -19.87
C GLY A 103 19.51 6.51 -19.07
N VAL A 104 18.40 6.01 -18.51
CA VAL A 104 18.38 4.75 -17.72
C VAL A 104 18.11 3.53 -18.60
N VAL A 105 17.28 3.67 -19.65
CA VAL A 105 16.84 2.58 -20.52
C VAL A 105 16.88 2.98 -22.00
N SER A 106 17.44 2.10 -22.83
CA SER A 106 17.41 2.31 -24.29
C SER A 106 16.07 1.83 -24.87
N LEU A 107 15.27 2.76 -25.38
CA LEU A 107 13.99 2.51 -26.03
C LEU A 107 14.06 2.93 -27.51
N ASP A 108 13.47 2.13 -28.40
CA ASP A 108 13.29 2.53 -29.81
C ASP A 108 12.15 3.57 -29.95
N ALA A 109 11.93 4.07 -31.17
CA ALA A 109 10.94 5.12 -31.43
C ALA A 109 9.50 4.68 -31.09
N VAL A 110 9.14 3.42 -31.38
CA VAL A 110 7.81 2.86 -31.10
C VAL A 110 7.63 2.66 -29.59
N GLU A 111 8.63 2.11 -28.92
CA GLU A 111 8.62 1.93 -27.46
C GLU A 111 8.47 3.26 -26.71
N ARG A 112 9.17 4.30 -27.16
CA ARG A 112 9.06 5.67 -26.63
C ARG A 112 7.66 6.24 -26.82
N GLN A 113 7.10 6.13 -28.01
CA GLN A 113 5.75 6.59 -28.30
C GLN A 113 4.72 5.87 -27.41
N LEU A 114 4.79 4.54 -27.32
CA LEU A 114 3.88 3.76 -26.50
C LEU A 114 3.96 4.14 -25.01
N LEU A 115 5.16 4.33 -24.47
CA LEU A 115 5.34 4.62 -23.05
C LEU A 115 5.00 6.06 -22.70
N PHE A 116 5.68 7.02 -23.35
CA PHE A 116 5.61 8.42 -22.93
C PHE A 116 4.44 9.18 -23.52
N THR A 117 3.96 8.81 -24.71
CA THR A 117 2.87 9.52 -25.37
C THR A 117 1.53 8.82 -25.14
N GLU A 118 1.41 7.52 -25.48
CA GLU A 118 0.11 6.85 -25.41
C GLU A 118 -0.25 6.37 -24.00
N PHE A 119 0.74 5.92 -23.21
CA PHE A 119 0.47 5.40 -21.86
C PHE A 119 0.55 6.47 -20.77
N LEU A 120 1.56 7.34 -20.80
CA LEU A 120 1.78 8.35 -19.76
C LEU A 120 1.24 9.74 -20.10
N ASP A 121 0.92 9.99 -21.37
CA ASP A 121 0.45 11.29 -21.90
C ASP A 121 1.36 12.48 -21.51
N ILE A 122 2.69 12.28 -21.58
CA ILE A 122 3.67 13.27 -21.10
C ILE A 122 4.55 13.86 -22.22
N ALA A 123 4.68 13.21 -23.34
CA ALA A 123 5.47 13.71 -24.47
C ALA A 123 4.60 14.47 -25.47
N PRO A 124 5.10 15.59 -26.05
CA PRO A 124 4.34 16.33 -27.04
C PRO A 124 4.13 15.51 -28.32
N THR A 125 2.96 15.65 -28.87
CA THR A 125 2.43 14.95 -30.05
C THR A 125 3.03 15.43 -31.38
N ALA A 126 4.19 16.06 -31.42
CA ALA A 126 4.79 16.57 -32.65
C ALA A 126 5.23 15.39 -33.55
N ALA A 127 4.35 14.89 -34.36
CA ALA A 127 4.45 13.76 -35.28
C ALA A 127 4.28 12.37 -34.60
N LEU A 128 3.09 12.13 -34.02
CA LEU A 128 2.66 10.74 -33.76
C LEU A 128 2.62 10.02 -35.11
N GLN A 129 3.47 9.02 -35.29
CA GLN A 129 3.25 8.03 -36.31
C GLN A 129 2.00 7.25 -35.94
N GLU A 130 1.06 7.16 -36.87
CA GLU A 130 -0.08 6.27 -36.69
C GLU A 130 0.46 4.84 -36.56
N LEU A 131 0.42 4.30 -35.34
CA LEU A 131 0.88 2.93 -35.11
C LEU A 131 -0.19 1.99 -35.69
N ASP A 132 0.12 1.32 -36.77
CA ASP A 132 -0.74 0.27 -37.35
C ASP A 132 -0.72 -0.98 -36.46
N MET A 133 -1.40 -0.86 -35.29
CA MET A 133 -1.51 -1.90 -34.27
C MET A 133 -2.91 -1.88 -33.67
N SER A 134 -3.43 -3.07 -33.41
CA SER A 134 -4.65 -3.23 -32.63
C SER A 134 -4.46 -2.76 -31.17
N ALA A 135 -5.54 -2.47 -30.47
CA ALA A 135 -5.50 -2.10 -29.05
C ALA A 135 -4.82 -3.17 -28.19
N GLU A 136 -5.03 -4.45 -28.49
CA GLU A 136 -4.42 -5.58 -27.80
C GLU A 136 -2.90 -5.64 -28.03
N GLU A 137 -2.44 -5.41 -29.26
CA GLU A 137 -1.00 -5.35 -29.57
C GLU A 137 -0.33 -4.17 -28.89
N LYS A 138 -0.95 -2.99 -28.87
CA LYS A 138 -0.47 -1.81 -28.15
C LYS A 138 -0.34 -2.13 -26.66
N ARG A 139 -1.39 -2.68 -26.03
CA ARG A 139 -1.40 -3.09 -24.65
C ARG A 139 -0.25 -4.06 -24.32
N SER A 140 -0.13 -5.13 -25.11
CA SER A 140 0.90 -6.16 -24.91
C SER A 140 2.32 -5.60 -25.06
N LYS A 141 2.55 -4.72 -26.03
CA LYS A 141 3.84 -4.05 -26.22
C LYS A 141 4.13 -3.06 -25.09
N THR A 142 3.15 -2.27 -24.64
CA THR A 142 3.30 -1.36 -23.51
C THR A 142 3.73 -2.12 -22.25
N ILE A 143 3.11 -3.27 -21.96
CA ILE A 143 3.54 -4.14 -20.85
C ILE A 143 5.00 -4.59 -21.06
N GLY A 144 5.38 -4.98 -22.27
CA GLY A 144 6.76 -5.36 -22.60
C GLY A 144 7.76 -4.23 -22.34
N VAL A 145 7.41 -2.99 -22.73
CA VAL A 145 8.22 -1.80 -22.47
C VAL A 145 8.36 -1.52 -20.99
N LEU A 146 7.28 -1.61 -20.23
CA LEU A 146 7.29 -1.44 -18.76
C LEU A 146 8.20 -2.47 -18.08
N VAL A 147 8.13 -3.74 -18.50
CA VAL A 147 9.02 -4.81 -18.00
C VAL A 147 10.48 -4.46 -18.29
N LYS A 148 10.78 -4.03 -19.54
CA LYS A 148 12.14 -3.62 -19.96
C LYS A 148 12.67 -2.46 -19.10
N VAL A 149 11.84 -1.46 -18.82
CA VAL A 149 12.20 -0.31 -17.96
C VAL A 149 12.50 -0.78 -16.53
N ILE A 150 11.61 -1.56 -15.92
CA ILE A 150 11.77 -2.03 -14.53
C ILE A 150 13.03 -2.89 -14.39
N ILE A 151 13.31 -3.77 -15.36
CA ILE A 151 14.53 -4.59 -15.37
C ILE A 151 15.77 -3.70 -15.51
N ALA A 152 15.77 -2.72 -16.42
CA ALA A 152 16.90 -1.81 -16.59
C ALA A 152 17.20 -1.03 -15.30
N VAL A 153 16.17 -0.58 -14.58
CA VAL A 153 16.33 0.05 -13.26
C VAL A 153 17.00 -0.90 -12.28
N SER A 154 16.56 -2.17 -12.21
CA SER A 154 17.11 -3.17 -11.28
C SER A 154 18.55 -3.60 -11.61
N GLN A 155 18.99 -3.43 -12.85
CA GLN A 155 20.39 -3.66 -13.26
C GLN A 155 21.33 -2.57 -12.79
N ASN A 156 20.86 -1.32 -12.73
CA ASN A 156 21.64 -0.19 -12.26
C ASN A 156 21.78 -0.17 -10.72
N GLN A 157 20.66 -0.35 -10.02
CA GLN A 157 20.62 -0.38 -8.55
C GLN A 157 19.66 -1.47 -8.08
N PRO A 158 19.84 -2.03 -6.86
CA PRO A 158 18.84 -2.94 -6.29
C PRO A 158 17.45 -2.30 -6.29
N LEU A 159 16.44 -3.09 -6.64
CA LEU A 159 15.06 -2.66 -6.76
C LEU A 159 14.16 -3.41 -5.78
N LEU A 160 13.41 -2.67 -4.99
CA LEU A 160 12.29 -3.17 -4.21
C LEU A 160 10.99 -2.82 -4.92
N LEU A 161 10.33 -3.84 -5.48
CA LEU A 161 9.01 -3.73 -6.12
C LEU A 161 7.94 -4.19 -5.14
N VAL A 162 7.08 -3.29 -4.70
CA VAL A 162 5.96 -3.59 -3.81
C VAL A 162 4.66 -3.50 -4.61
N ALA A 163 3.85 -4.57 -4.60
CA ALA A 163 2.51 -4.55 -5.19
C ALA A 163 1.48 -4.96 -4.13
N GLU A 164 0.69 -3.99 -3.68
CA GLU A 164 -0.27 -4.19 -2.59
C GLU A 164 -1.68 -4.48 -3.10
N ASP A 165 -2.39 -5.32 -2.34
CA ASP A 165 -3.79 -5.66 -2.54
C ASP A 165 -4.13 -6.20 -3.95
N LEU A 166 -3.32 -7.12 -4.45
CA LEU A 166 -3.43 -7.72 -5.79
C LEU A 166 -4.78 -8.36 -6.12
N HIS A 167 -5.62 -8.63 -5.12
CA HIS A 167 -7.00 -9.06 -5.35
C HIS A 167 -7.88 -7.97 -6.00
N TRP A 168 -7.39 -6.73 -6.06
CA TRP A 168 -8.00 -5.60 -6.76
C TRP A 168 -7.25 -5.21 -8.05
N ALA A 169 -6.20 -5.95 -8.41
CA ALA A 169 -5.43 -5.65 -9.62
C ALA A 169 -6.23 -5.95 -10.88
N ASP A 170 -6.08 -5.08 -11.89
CA ASP A 170 -6.57 -5.35 -13.23
C ASP A 170 -5.74 -6.46 -13.92
N PRO A 171 -6.31 -7.15 -14.93
CA PRO A 171 -5.61 -8.24 -15.60
C PRO A 171 -4.26 -7.86 -16.21
N SER A 172 -4.11 -6.62 -16.68
CA SER A 172 -2.87 -6.15 -17.32
C SER A 172 -1.77 -5.88 -16.30
N THR A 173 -2.12 -5.39 -15.11
CA THR A 173 -1.19 -5.30 -13.97
C THR A 173 -0.71 -6.69 -13.54
N LEU A 174 -1.59 -7.68 -13.47
CA LEU A 174 -1.18 -9.06 -13.16
C LEU A 174 -0.27 -9.65 -14.23
N GLU A 175 -0.55 -9.40 -15.50
CA GLU A 175 0.29 -9.82 -16.62
C GLU A 175 1.68 -9.16 -16.56
N LEU A 176 1.77 -7.86 -16.22
CA LEU A 176 3.03 -7.17 -16.01
C LEU A 176 3.88 -7.87 -14.94
N LEU A 177 3.29 -8.16 -13.78
CA LEU A 177 3.99 -8.83 -12.69
C LEU A 177 4.41 -10.25 -13.08
N GLU A 178 3.58 -10.97 -13.82
CA GLU A 178 3.91 -12.31 -14.33
C GLU A 178 5.09 -12.28 -15.30
N ARG A 179 5.10 -11.36 -16.26
CA ARG A 179 6.21 -11.18 -17.19
C ARG A 179 7.50 -10.76 -16.47
N LEU A 180 7.42 -9.95 -15.43
CA LEU A 180 8.57 -9.61 -14.58
C LEU A 180 9.16 -10.84 -13.89
N MET A 181 8.32 -11.68 -13.26
CA MET A 181 8.79 -12.92 -12.63
C MET A 181 9.41 -13.89 -13.61
N ASP A 182 8.96 -13.90 -14.87
CA ASP A 182 9.52 -14.75 -15.91
C ASP A 182 10.86 -14.24 -16.45
N GLN A 183 11.01 -12.93 -16.63
CA GLN A 183 12.16 -12.33 -17.30
C GLN A 183 13.27 -11.87 -16.34
N ALA A 184 12.91 -11.34 -15.17
CA ALA A 184 13.87 -10.82 -14.20
C ALA A 184 14.48 -11.94 -13.33
N LYS A 185 15.28 -12.83 -13.92
CA LYS A 185 15.86 -13.99 -13.21
C LYS A 185 17.21 -13.69 -12.57
N GLN A 186 18.03 -12.90 -13.26
CA GLN A 186 19.40 -12.56 -12.87
C GLN A 186 19.57 -11.05 -12.66
N ASP A 187 18.58 -10.46 -12.01
CA ASP A 187 18.53 -9.03 -11.73
C ASP A 187 18.48 -8.80 -10.21
N ARG A 188 18.82 -7.60 -9.77
CA ARG A 188 18.82 -7.23 -8.35
C ARG A 188 17.43 -6.74 -7.92
N MET A 189 16.43 -7.66 -7.94
CA MET A 189 15.04 -7.30 -7.67
C MET A 189 14.44 -8.15 -6.55
N LEU A 190 13.87 -7.49 -5.53
CA LEU A 190 12.97 -8.09 -4.56
C LEU A 190 11.54 -7.60 -4.84
N GLY A 191 10.64 -8.52 -5.20
CA GLY A 191 9.21 -8.25 -5.33
C GLY A 191 8.45 -8.68 -4.08
N LEU A 192 7.66 -7.77 -3.50
CA LEU A 192 6.79 -8.05 -2.36
C LEU A 192 5.34 -7.81 -2.76
N PHE A 193 4.54 -8.86 -2.74
CA PHE A 193 3.15 -8.84 -3.16
C PHE A 193 2.24 -9.11 -1.99
N THR A 194 1.10 -8.41 -1.91
CA THR A 194 0.10 -8.70 -0.87
C THR A 194 -1.27 -8.98 -1.48
N SER A 195 -2.02 -9.90 -0.88
CA SER A 195 -3.39 -10.18 -1.28
C SER A 195 -4.23 -10.76 -0.14
N ARG A 196 -5.54 -10.92 -0.39
CA ARG A 196 -6.43 -11.73 0.46
C ARG A 196 -6.28 -13.23 0.16
N PRO A 197 -6.68 -14.13 1.09
CA PRO A 197 -6.50 -15.58 0.94
C PRO A 197 -7.24 -16.19 -0.25
N HIS A 198 -8.34 -15.58 -0.72
CA HIS A 198 -9.11 -16.09 -1.87
C HIS A 198 -8.45 -15.78 -3.22
N PHE A 199 -7.49 -14.87 -3.28
CA PHE A 199 -6.76 -14.57 -4.51
C PHE A 199 -5.78 -15.70 -4.83
N ARG A 200 -5.95 -16.36 -5.97
CA ARG A 200 -5.20 -17.53 -6.41
C ARG A 200 -4.64 -17.32 -7.81
N PRO A 201 -3.54 -16.58 -7.98
CA PRO A 201 -2.89 -16.43 -9.27
C PRO A 201 -2.20 -17.73 -9.69
N HIS A 202 -2.05 -17.95 -11.01
CA HIS A 202 -1.38 -19.13 -11.56
C HIS A 202 0.17 -19.02 -11.52
N TRP A 203 0.73 -18.42 -10.47
CA TRP A 203 2.15 -18.09 -10.35
C TRP A 203 3.04 -19.16 -9.73
N ARG A 204 2.47 -20.28 -9.26
CA ARG A 204 3.22 -21.37 -8.61
C ARG A 204 4.30 -22.00 -9.48
N LYS A 205 4.28 -21.76 -10.78
CA LYS A 205 5.30 -22.21 -11.72
C LYS A 205 6.66 -21.50 -11.59
N TYR A 206 6.69 -20.32 -10.94
CA TYR A 206 7.91 -19.53 -10.82
C TYR A 206 8.70 -19.92 -9.56
N GLN A 207 9.90 -20.48 -9.76
CA GLN A 207 10.80 -20.88 -8.65
C GLN A 207 11.34 -19.68 -7.84
N SER A 208 11.36 -18.48 -8.44
CA SER A 208 11.74 -17.24 -7.77
C SER A 208 10.68 -16.70 -6.82
N LEU A 209 9.44 -17.22 -6.86
CA LEU A 209 8.31 -16.83 -6.02
C LEU A 209 8.16 -17.76 -4.82
N SER A 210 8.03 -17.18 -3.64
CA SER A 210 7.63 -17.85 -2.40
C SER A 210 6.27 -17.35 -1.95
N GLU A 211 5.35 -18.24 -1.62
CA GLU A 211 4.05 -17.89 -1.02
C GLU A 211 4.14 -17.97 0.50
N MET A 212 3.61 -16.98 1.19
CA MET A 212 3.62 -16.88 2.64
C MET A 212 2.25 -16.46 3.17
N THR A 213 1.62 -17.34 3.95
CA THR A 213 0.33 -17.01 4.59
C THR A 213 0.59 -16.40 5.97
N LEU A 214 0.10 -15.18 6.18
CA LEU A 214 0.14 -14.52 7.47
C LEU A 214 -1.10 -14.89 8.29
N GLY A 215 -0.88 -15.58 9.39
CA GLY A 215 -1.91 -15.88 10.39
C GLY A 215 -2.04 -14.78 11.46
N GLY A 216 -2.99 -14.93 12.38
CA GLY A 216 -3.15 -14.06 13.55
C GLY A 216 -1.92 -14.05 14.46
N LEU A 217 -1.80 -13.02 15.29
CA LEU A 217 -0.84 -12.98 16.37
C LEU A 217 -1.16 -14.07 17.38
N THR A 218 -0.15 -14.69 17.94
CA THR A 218 -0.34 -15.59 19.09
C THR A 218 -0.85 -14.80 20.29
N PRO A 219 -1.49 -15.44 21.29
CA PRO A 219 -1.94 -14.75 22.51
C PRO A 219 -0.81 -13.99 23.22
N ALA A 220 0.41 -14.54 23.22
CA ALA A 220 1.58 -13.89 23.81
C ALA A 220 2.03 -12.64 23.02
N GLU A 221 1.89 -12.66 21.71
CA GLU A 221 2.19 -11.52 20.84
C GLU A 221 1.12 -10.44 20.94
N SER A 222 -0.17 -10.84 20.94
CA SER A 222 -1.29 -9.95 21.17
C SER A 222 -1.17 -9.23 22.52
N ARG A 223 -0.78 -9.96 23.57
CA ARG A 223 -0.53 -9.37 24.88
C ARG A 223 0.58 -8.32 24.85
N ARG A 224 1.71 -8.62 24.20
CA ARG A 224 2.81 -7.65 24.03
C ARG A 224 2.36 -6.41 23.26
N LEU A 225 1.47 -6.57 22.28
CA LEU A 225 0.91 -5.45 21.53
C LEU A 225 0.05 -4.58 22.43
N VAL A 226 -0.84 -5.15 23.25
CA VAL A 226 -1.64 -4.42 24.23
C VAL A 226 -0.74 -3.67 25.23
N GLU A 227 0.27 -4.34 25.77
CA GLU A 227 1.22 -3.73 26.73
C GLU A 227 1.98 -2.54 26.11
N SER A 228 2.37 -2.65 24.83
CA SER A 228 3.02 -1.56 24.11
C SER A 228 2.09 -0.39 23.79
N LEU A 229 0.85 -0.67 23.38
CA LEU A 229 -0.15 0.35 23.06
C LEU A 229 -0.63 1.12 24.29
N CYS A 230 -0.71 0.43 25.40
CA CYS A 230 -1.27 0.93 26.66
C CYS A 230 -0.19 1.18 27.72
N ALA A 231 1.07 1.37 27.32
CA ALA A 231 2.19 1.53 28.27
C ALA A 231 2.00 2.68 29.25
N ASP A 232 1.39 3.77 28.79
CA ASP A 232 1.13 4.98 29.61
C ASP A 232 -0.19 4.90 30.40
N ALA A 233 -0.97 3.82 30.25
CA ALA A 233 -2.27 3.67 30.87
C ALA A 233 -2.35 2.39 31.72
N HIS A 234 -2.88 2.51 32.95
CA HIS A 234 -3.07 1.38 33.85
C HIS A 234 -4.37 0.64 33.52
N LEU A 235 -4.33 -0.22 32.48
CA LEU A 235 -5.46 -1.10 32.18
C LEU A 235 -5.50 -2.31 33.14
N PRO A 236 -6.69 -2.66 33.67
CA PRO A 236 -6.87 -3.87 34.45
C PRO A 236 -6.48 -5.12 33.68
N GLU A 237 -5.93 -6.10 34.35
CA GLU A 237 -5.49 -7.34 33.72
C GLU A 237 -6.65 -8.13 33.10
N SER A 238 -7.84 -8.08 33.70
CA SER A 238 -9.07 -8.66 33.15
C SER A 238 -9.45 -8.06 31.81
N LEU A 239 -9.29 -6.74 31.65
CA LEU A 239 -9.56 -6.05 30.38
C LEU A 239 -8.51 -6.41 29.32
N LYS A 240 -7.22 -6.43 29.66
CA LYS A 240 -6.16 -6.87 28.73
C LYS A 240 -6.41 -8.28 28.20
N GLN A 241 -6.79 -9.21 29.09
CA GLN A 241 -7.15 -10.58 28.70
C GLN A 241 -8.37 -10.63 27.79
N SER A 242 -9.38 -9.80 28.06
CA SER A 242 -10.57 -9.70 27.22
C SER A 242 -10.24 -9.17 25.82
N LEU A 243 -9.41 -8.11 25.71
CA LEU A 243 -8.92 -7.55 24.47
C LEU A 243 -8.18 -8.60 23.62
N VAL A 244 -7.23 -9.31 24.23
CA VAL A 244 -6.47 -10.37 23.57
C VAL A 244 -7.38 -11.49 23.06
N ARG A 245 -8.34 -11.93 23.86
CA ARG A 245 -9.26 -13.02 23.50
C ARG A 245 -10.19 -12.61 22.36
N LYS A 246 -10.80 -11.42 22.42
CA LYS A 246 -11.79 -10.96 21.43
C LYS A 246 -11.15 -10.58 20.10
N SER A 247 -9.90 -10.12 20.09
CA SER A 247 -9.21 -9.77 18.85
C SER A 247 -8.90 -10.97 17.94
N ASP A 248 -8.94 -12.19 18.49
CA ASP A 248 -8.59 -13.43 17.76
C ASP A 248 -7.25 -13.32 17.01
N GLY A 249 -6.31 -12.57 17.58
CA GLY A 249 -4.99 -12.33 16.99
C GLY A 249 -4.97 -11.36 15.80
N VAL A 250 -6.07 -10.70 15.45
CA VAL A 250 -6.10 -9.68 14.38
C VAL A 250 -5.54 -8.36 14.90
N PRO A 251 -4.33 -7.92 14.46
CA PRO A 251 -3.65 -6.75 15.02
C PRO A 251 -4.48 -5.46 14.92
N LEU A 252 -5.08 -5.21 13.75
CA LEU A 252 -5.88 -4.00 13.53
C LEU A 252 -7.07 -3.92 14.51
N TYR A 253 -7.75 -5.03 14.72
CA TYR A 253 -8.87 -5.07 15.66
C TYR A 253 -8.40 -4.84 17.11
N LEU A 254 -7.27 -5.43 17.48
CA LEU A 254 -6.66 -5.23 18.79
C LEU A 254 -6.26 -3.76 19.02
N GLU A 255 -5.65 -3.12 18.03
CA GLU A 255 -5.27 -1.70 18.05
C GLU A 255 -6.50 -0.80 18.23
N GLU A 256 -7.55 -1.01 17.45
CA GLU A 256 -8.80 -0.24 17.55
C GLU A 256 -9.48 -0.43 18.92
N CYS A 257 -9.52 -1.65 19.45
CA CYS A 257 -10.07 -1.91 20.77
C CYS A 257 -9.25 -1.24 21.89
N CYS A 258 -7.93 -1.26 21.80
CA CYS A 258 -7.06 -0.54 22.73
C CYS A 258 -7.28 0.97 22.67
N PHE A 259 -7.34 1.52 21.44
CA PHE A 259 -7.58 2.94 21.25
C PHE A 259 -8.91 3.39 21.86
N ASN A 260 -10.00 2.65 21.59
CA ASN A 260 -11.33 2.93 22.16
C ASN A 260 -11.32 2.84 23.70
N ALA A 261 -10.58 1.87 24.27
CA ALA A 261 -10.44 1.75 25.72
C ALA A 261 -9.69 2.96 26.32
N LEU A 262 -8.61 3.40 25.69
CA LEU A 262 -7.79 4.54 26.10
C LEU A 262 -8.56 5.86 26.01
N SER A 263 -9.28 6.09 24.92
CA SER A 263 -10.08 7.30 24.73
C SER A 263 -11.15 7.47 25.80
N ARG A 264 -11.81 6.37 26.20
CA ARG A 264 -12.80 6.41 27.28
C ARG A 264 -12.19 6.65 28.64
N LEU A 265 -11.01 6.11 28.94
CA LEU A 265 -10.32 6.35 30.20
C LEU A 265 -9.87 7.81 30.40
N GLN A 266 -9.78 8.58 29.31
CA GLN A 266 -9.43 9.99 29.37
C GLN A 266 -10.64 10.91 29.69
N GLN A 267 -11.88 10.37 29.62
CA GLN A 267 -13.08 11.12 29.98
C GLN A 267 -13.23 11.24 31.51
N PRO A 268 -13.46 12.45 32.06
CA PRO A 268 -13.36 12.69 33.50
C PRO A 268 -14.38 11.96 34.38
N ASP A 269 -15.55 11.58 33.82
CA ASP A 269 -16.69 11.06 34.57
C ASP A 269 -16.80 9.52 34.62
N SER A 270 -15.84 8.79 34.01
CA SER A 270 -16.06 7.35 33.72
C SER A 270 -15.07 6.37 34.39
N LYS A 271 -14.13 6.84 35.24
CA LYS A 271 -12.99 5.99 35.67
C LYS A 271 -13.37 4.75 36.45
N ASP A 272 -14.31 4.81 37.38
CA ASP A 272 -14.64 3.66 38.27
C ASP A 272 -15.73 2.75 37.66
N GLU A 273 -16.70 3.31 36.95
CA GLU A 273 -17.80 2.58 36.28
C GLU A 273 -17.32 1.88 35.01
N PHE A 274 -16.35 2.50 34.31
CA PHE A 274 -15.74 1.94 33.07
C PHE A 274 -15.01 0.61 33.31
N LEU A 275 -14.33 0.45 34.46
CA LEU A 275 -13.55 -0.76 34.76
C LEU A 275 -14.45 -1.99 34.97
N LEU A 276 -15.72 -1.78 35.28
CA LEU A 276 -16.68 -2.85 35.56
C LEU A 276 -17.51 -3.26 34.31
N ASP A 277 -17.70 -2.35 33.36
CA ASP A 277 -18.71 -2.51 32.29
C ASP A 277 -18.18 -2.28 30.85
N TYR A 278 -16.86 -2.14 30.61
CA TYR A 278 -16.34 -1.97 29.26
C TYR A 278 -16.62 -3.20 28.38
N ASN A 279 -17.62 -3.08 27.55
CA ASN A 279 -17.92 -4.10 26.55
C ASN A 279 -17.04 -3.90 25.32
N VAL A 280 -16.00 -4.74 25.17
CA VAL A 280 -15.15 -4.75 23.96
C VAL A 280 -16.06 -5.02 22.77
N PRO A 281 -16.03 -4.21 21.70
CA PRO A 281 -16.82 -4.45 20.49
C PRO A 281 -16.70 -5.91 20.00
N GLU A 282 -17.75 -6.47 19.41
CA GLU A 282 -17.70 -7.88 19.00
C GLU A 282 -16.97 -8.06 17.67
N THR A 283 -16.99 -7.04 16.82
CA THR A 283 -16.33 -7.07 15.51
C THR A 283 -15.46 -5.85 15.28
N LEU A 284 -14.48 -5.97 14.36
CA LEU A 284 -13.70 -4.83 13.88
C LEU A 284 -14.59 -3.72 13.32
N GLN A 285 -15.67 -4.10 12.64
CA GLN A 285 -16.62 -3.14 12.05
C GLN A 285 -17.34 -2.33 13.13
N ASP A 286 -17.74 -2.97 14.22
CA ASP A 286 -18.36 -2.28 15.36
C ASP A 286 -17.37 -1.31 16.01
N SER A 287 -16.10 -1.73 16.14
CA SER A 287 -15.03 -0.86 16.67
C SER A 287 -14.80 0.36 15.80
N LEU A 288 -14.72 0.19 14.47
CA LEU A 288 -14.55 1.29 13.52
C LEU A 288 -15.79 2.21 13.47
N ASN A 289 -17.00 1.64 13.53
CA ASN A 289 -18.23 2.44 13.60
C ASN A 289 -18.27 3.28 14.88
N ALA A 290 -17.91 2.70 16.04
CA ALA A 290 -17.85 3.43 17.29
C ALA A 290 -16.85 4.61 17.22
N ARG A 291 -15.71 4.42 16.53
CA ARG A 291 -14.74 5.50 16.28
C ARG A 291 -15.29 6.58 15.35
N LEU A 292 -15.98 6.20 14.27
CA LEU A 292 -16.65 7.14 13.39
C LEU A 292 -17.73 7.95 14.11
N ASP A 293 -18.44 7.32 15.05
CA ASP A 293 -19.48 8.01 15.85
C ASP A 293 -18.86 9.04 16.84
N GLN A 294 -17.62 8.80 17.31
CA GLN A 294 -16.90 9.74 18.16
C GLN A 294 -16.45 11.01 17.42
N LEU A 295 -16.29 10.96 16.10
CA LEU A 295 -15.90 12.12 15.28
C LEU A 295 -16.98 13.20 15.22
N GLY A 296 -18.19 12.94 15.68
CA GLY A 296 -19.28 13.93 15.69
C GLY A 296 -19.53 14.55 14.30
N SER A 297 -19.38 15.88 14.19
CA SER A 297 -19.54 16.63 12.93
C SER A 297 -18.51 16.25 11.87
N ALA A 298 -17.28 15.93 12.26
CA ALA A 298 -16.19 15.55 11.35
C ALA A 298 -16.43 14.21 10.64
N ARG A 299 -17.39 13.40 11.10
CA ARG A 299 -17.79 12.13 10.46
C ARG A 299 -18.15 12.30 8.98
N ALA A 300 -18.89 13.34 8.65
CA ALA A 300 -19.32 13.60 7.26
C ALA A 300 -18.13 13.87 6.34
N LEU A 301 -17.15 14.66 6.82
CA LEU A 301 -15.91 14.92 6.09
C LEU A 301 -15.05 13.64 5.95
N ALA A 302 -14.94 12.83 6.99
CA ALA A 302 -14.21 11.56 6.95
C ALA A 302 -14.82 10.59 5.91
N GLN A 303 -16.15 10.48 5.87
CA GLN A 303 -16.86 9.65 4.89
C GLN A 303 -16.69 10.17 3.46
N LEU A 304 -16.75 11.50 3.28
CA LEU A 304 -16.48 12.14 2.00
C LEU A 304 -15.05 11.86 1.55
N ALA A 305 -14.05 12.08 2.40
CA ALA A 305 -12.64 11.81 2.13
C ALA A 305 -12.38 10.35 1.74
N ALA A 306 -13.00 9.41 2.46
CA ALA A 306 -12.89 7.97 2.17
C ALA A 306 -13.41 7.60 0.76
N SER A 307 -14.35 8.35 0.19
CA SER A 307 -14.85 8.11 -1.16
C SER A 307 -13.84 8.43 -2.26
N PHE A 308 -12.80 9.21 -1.97
CA PHE A 308 -11.72 9.55 -2.89
C PHE A 308 -10.54 8.56 -2.84
N GLY A 309 -10.52 7.65 -1.87
CA GLY A 309 -9.45 6.65 -1.72
C GLY A 309 -8.34 7.06 -0.75
N GLU A 310 -7.14 6.50 -0.92
CA GLU A 310 -6.02 6.68 0.04
C GLU A 310 -5.33 8.05 -0.05
N SER A 311 -5.44 8.73 -1.16
CA SER A 311 -4.85 10.05 -1.38
C SER A 311 -5.76 10.93 -2.23
N PHE A 312 -5.87 12.17 -1.87
CA PHE A 312 -6.72 13.14 -2.55
C PHE A 312 -6.15 14.55 -2.46
N SER A 313 -6.54 15.42 -3.40
CA SER A 313 -6.23 16.84 -3.33
C SER A 313 -7.19 17.53 -2.35
N TRP A 314 -6.63 18.33 -1.43
CA TRP A 314 -7.43 19.13 -0.51
C TRP A 314 -8.46 20.00 -1.24
N SER A 315 -8.05 20.63 -2.34
CA SER A 315 -8.94 21.50 -3.13
C SER A 315 -10.19 20.79 -3.66
N HIS A 316 -10.09 19.51 -3.99
CA HIS A 316 -11.24 18.72 -4.44
C HIS A 316 -12.20 18.42 -3.29
N ILE A 317 -11.68 18.00 -2.13
CA ILE A 317 -12.52 17.74 -0.95
C ILE A 317 -13.19 19.02 -0.46
N ASP A 318 -12.46 20.12 -0.32
CA ASP A 318 -13.00 21.42 0.12
C ASP A 318 -14.13 21.89 -0.81
N SER A 319 -13.95 21.78 -2.13
CA SER A 319 -14.98 22.16 -3.10
C SER A 319 -16.27 21.36 -2.92
N ILE A 320 -16.16 20.03 -2.73
CA ILE A 320 -17.34 19.14 -2.58
C ILE A 320 -17.93 19.26 -1.17
N ALA A 321 -17.11 19.43 -0.14
CA ALA A 321 -17.56 19.65 1.23
C ALA A 321 -18.43 20.91 1.34
N ARG A 322 -18.01 22.03 0.71
CA ARG A 322 -18.80 23.27 0.65
C ARG A 322 -20.13 23.08 -0.07
N GLN A 323 -20.18 22.30 -1.15
CA GLN A 323 -21.44 21.97 -1.84
C GLN A 323 -22.42 21.19 -0.95
N ASN A 324 -21.89 20.42 0.01
CA ASN A 324 -22.67 19.63 0.96
C ASN A 324 -22.85 20.32 2.33
N ASN A 325 -22.52 21.63 2.45
CA ASN A 325 -22.57 22.42 3.69
C ASN A 325 -21.72 21.84 4.83
N ILE A 326 -20.57 21.25 4.51
CA ILE A 326 -19.58 20.76 5.48
C ILE A 326 -18.47 21.80 5.59
N ASP A 327 -18.15 22.24 6.81
CA ASP A 327 -17.02 23.13 7.10
C ASP A 327 -15.72 22.32 7.10
N ALA A 328 -15.12 22.17 5.91
CA ALA A 328 -13.97 21.29 5.71
C ALA A 328 -12.74 21.69 6.54
N ASP A 329 -12.50 23.01 6.71
CA ASP A 329 -11.33 23.49 7.44
C ASP A 329 -11.43 23.16 8.94
N ASN A 330 -12.57 23.44 9.57
CA ASN A 330 -12.79 23.15 10.98
C ASN A 330 -12.84 21.65 11.28
N GLU A 331 -13.50 20.87 10.41
CA GLU A 331 -13.63 19.43 10.57
C GLU A 331 -12.32 18.69 10.30
N MET A 332 -11.44 19.21 9.43
CA MET A 332 -10.12 18.65 9.19
C MET A 332 -9.21 18.76 10.41
N ASP A 333 -9.23 19.90 11.10
CA ASP A 333 -8.46 20.07 12.34
C ASP A 333 -8.87 19.02 13.38
N THR A 334 -10.18 18.72 13.47
CA THR A 334 -10.70 17.65 14.33
C THR A 334 -10.17 16.28 13.91
N LEU A 335 -10.20 15.95 12.61
CA LEU A 335 -9.70 14.68 12.09
C LEU A 335 -8.20 14.49 12.30
N VAL A 336 -7.42 15.57 12.20
CA VAL A 336 -5.96 15.55 12.45
C VAL A 336 -5.66 15.39 13.95
N ALA A 337 -6.45 16.02 14.83
CA ALA A 337 -6.27 15.91 16.27
C ALA A 337 -6.60 14.51 16.81
N GLU A 338 -7.56 13.82 16.21
CA GLU A 338 -7.99 12.47 16.60
C GLU A 338 -7.09 11.33 16.05
N ASN A 339 -6.08 11.65 15.21
CA ASN A 339 -5.09 10.71 14.69
C ASN A 339 -3.79 10.76 15.51
#